data_c492a81dd2cfde7b2dec2e944ab4bd61
#
_entry.id   c492a81dd2cfde7b2dec2e944ab4bd61
#
_cell.length_a   1.000
_cell.length_b   1.000
_cell.length_c   1.000
_cell.angle_alpha   90.00
_cell.angle_beta   90.00
_cell.angle_gamma   90.00
#
_symmetry.space_group_name_H-M   'P 1'
#
loop_
_entity.id
_entity.type
_entity.pdbx_description
1 polymer ?
#
loop_
_entity_poly.entity_id
_entity_poly.type
_entity_poly.pdbx_seq_one_letter_code
_entity_poly.pdbx_strand_id
1 'polypeptide(L)'
;GLVGSEMCIRDRQYLDLLRKIRKDGIVKSDRTGTGTRSIFGYQMRFDLEAGFPLLTTKKVFLKGVIYELLWFLQGDTNIKYLLDHGVHIWDNDAYRYYNELCVRHGVLPLEREAFLDAVRREEPSSIDGYRPGDLNHVYGYQWRSWPRPDGGCIDQIRQVIDQIKHSPDSRRMLVSAWNVAEVDDMALPPCHVLFQFYVAGGRLSCQLYQRSADTFLGVPFN
;
A
#
# COMPACT_ATOMS: atom_id res chain seq x y z
N GLY A 1 -2.31 32.26 15.86
CA GLY A 1 -1.09 32.13 16.58
C GLY A 1 -0.68 30.77 17.10
N LEU A 2 -1.57 29.77 17.33
CA LEU A 2 -1.19 28.45 17.90
C LEU A 2 -0.97 27.35 16.85
N VAL A 3 -1.21 27.65 15.59
CA VAL A 3 -1.16 26.66 14.50
C VAL A 3 0.29 26.27 14.13
N GLY A 4 1.27 27.11 14.40
CA GLY A 4 2.65 26.86 13.97
C GLY A 4 3.47 25.88 14.80
N SER A 5 3.23 25.77 16.13
CA SER A 5 4.05 24.94 17.01
C SER A 5 3.63 23.47 17.00
N GLU A 6 2.34 23.18 16.94
CA GLU A 6 1.83 21.80 16.87
C GLU A 6 2.09 21.15 15.51
N MET A 7 1.97 21.91 14.42
CA MET A 7 2.33 21.44 13.07
C MET A 7 3.80 21.04 12.97
N CYS A 8 4.71 21.81 13.56
CA CYS A 8 6.13 21.48 13.60
C CYS A 8 6.46 20.19 14.35
N ILE A 9 5.69 19.81 15.38
CA ILE A 9 5.94 18.59 16.16
C ILE A 9 5.55 17.34 15.35
N ARG A 10 4.42 17.36 14.64
CA ARG A 10 3.94 16.24 13.82
C ARG A 10 4.83 15.98 12.61
N ASP A 11 5.26 17.03 11.93
CA ASP A 11 6.13 16.92 10.76
C ASP A 11 7.60 16.63 11.13
N ARG A 12 8.00 16.79 12.39
CA ARG A 12 9.41 16.73 12.82
C ARG A 12 10.07 15.42 12.41
N GLN A 13 9.46 14.28 12.70
CA GLN A 13 10.06 12.98 12.40
C GLN A 13 10.26 12.76 10.89
N TYR A 14 9.31 13.22 10.08
CA TYR A 14 9.44 13.20 8.63
C TYR A 14 10.57 14.12 8.14
N LEU A 15 10.64 15.34 8.64
CA LEU A 15 11.72 16.28 8.29
C LEU A 15 13.09 15.77 8.75
N ASP A 16 13.16 15.11 9.90
CA ASP A 16 14.40 14.50 10.39
C ASP A 16 14.85 13.33 9.52
N LEU A 17 13.91 12.51 9.02
CA LEU A 17 14.19 11.49 8.00
C LEU A 17 14.79 12.14 6.74
N LEU A 18 14.19 13.19 6.21
CA LEU A 18 14.71 13.89 5.02
C LEU A 18 16.12 14.48 5.26
N ARG A 19 16.35 15.11 6.42
CA ARG A 19 17.66 15.62 6.80
C ARG A 19 18.70 14.51 6.88
N LYS A 20 18.33 13.37 7.50
CA LYS A 20 19.21 12.22 7.62
C LYS A 20 19.57 11.63 6.25
N ILE A 21 18.61 11.45 5.36
CA ILE A 21 18.88 10.97 3.99
C ILE A 21 19.78 11.93 3.25
N ARG A 22 19.52 13.23 3.36
CA ARG A 22 20.36 14.27 2.71
C ARG A 22 21.80 14.26 3.21
N LYS A 23 21.99 14.05 4.53
CA LYS A 23 23.31 14.10 5.16
C LYS A 23 24.06 12.79 4.98
N ASP A 24 23.45 11.65 5.32
CA ASP A 24 24.09 10.36 5.51
C ASP A 24 23.76 9.35 4.41
N GLY A 25 22.83 9.70 3.50
CA GLY A 25 22.35 8.78 2.48
C GLY A 25 23.40 8.45 1.43
N ILE A 26 23.43 7.19 1.02
CA ILE A 26 24.32 6.68 -0.02
C ILE A 26 23.66 6.88 -1.39
N VAL A 27 24.42 7.41 -2.33
CA VAL A 27 23.99 7.54 -3.73
C VAL A 27 24.03 6.19 -4.40
N LYS A 28 22.94 5.78 -5.05
CA LYS A 28 22.82 4.55 -5.83
C LYS A 28 22.17 4.84 -7.17
N SER A 29 22.49 4.02 -8.16
CA SER A 29 21.70 3.94 -9.39
C SER A 29 20.32 3.32 -9.09
N ASP A 30 19.33 3.69 -9.88
CA ASP A 30 17.99 3.09 -9.87
C ASP A 30 17.59 2.65 -11.29
N ARG A 31 16.44 1.96 -11.41
CA ARG A 31 15.90 1.50 -12.68
C ARG A 31 15.50 2.63 -13.64
N THR A 32 15.33 3.85 -13.14
CA THR A 32 14.92 5.02 -13.94
C THR A 32 16.10 5.79 -14.51
N GLY A 33 17.32 5.51 -14.05
CA GLY A 33 18.54 6.22 -14.44
C GLY A 33 18.73 7.58 -13.79
N THR A 34 17.77 8.02 -12.97
CA THR A 34 17.84 9.31 -12.25
C THR A 34 18.81 9.25 -11.06
N GLY A 35 18.95 8.06 -10.48
CA GLY A 35 19.69 7.82 -9.25
C GLY A 35 18.89 8.14 -8.00
N THR A 36 19.27 7.53 -6.90
CA THR A 36 18.64 7.74 -5.60
C THR A 36 19.67 8.02 -4.53
N ARG A 37 19.26 8.77 -3.51
CA ARG A 37 20.00 8.89 -2.25
C ARG A 37 19.19 8.16 -1.19
N SER A 38 19.77 7.13 -0.56
CA SER A 38 19.02 6.23 0.30
C SER A 38 19.75 5.90 1.60
N ILE A 39 18.97 5.57 2.64
CA ILE A 39 19.43 4.94 3.87
C ILE A 39 18.70 3.61 4.05
N PHE A 40 19.32 2.68 4.77
CA PHE A 40 18.68 1.43 5.13
C PHE A 40 18.24 1.47 6.60
N GLY A 41 16.95 1.26 6.81
CA GLY A 41 16.36 1.25 8.15
C GLY A 41 16.18 2.64 8.76
N TYR A 42 14.93 2.97 9.03
CA TYR A 42 14.55 4.16 9.80
C TYR A 42 13.20 3.90 10.47
N GLN A 43 13.04 4.38 11.70
CA GLN A 43 11.79 4.23 12.44
C GLN A 43 11.24 5.60 12.83
N MET A 44 9.96 5.82 12.54
CA MET A 44 9.17 6.95 13.02
C MET A 44 8.12 6.45 14.01
N ARG A 45 7.78 7.26 15.01
CA ARG A 45 6.75 6.96 16.01
C ARG A 45 5.80 8.13 16.13
N PHE A 46 4.51 7.87 16.00
CA PHE A 46 3.47 8.87 16.07
C PHE A 46 2.53 8.54 17.22
N ASP A 47 2.31 9.50 18.09
CA ASP A 47 1.29 9.42 19.13
C ASP A 47 -0.05 9.86 18.55
N LEU A 48 -0.96 8.91 18.36
CA LEU A 48 -2.26 9.17 17.75
C LEU A 48 -3.24 9.87 18.73
N GLU A 49 -2.94 9.88 20.04
CA GLU A 49 -3.70 10.69 21.00
C GLU A 49 -3.48 12.20 20.77
N ALA A 50 -2.29 12.57 20.26
CA ALA A 50 -2.01 13.95 19.83
C ALA A 50 -2.71 14.31 18.50
N GLY A 51 -3.42 13.37 17.87
CA GLY A 51 -4.15 13.50 16.62
C GLY A 51 -3.50 12.76 15.46
N PHE A 52 -4.24 12.64 14.36
CA PHE A 52 -3.77 11.97 13.16
C PHE A 52 -2.54 12.67 12.57
N PRO A 53 -1.44 11.95 12.27
CA PRO A 53 -0.15 12.54 11.85
C PRO A 53 -0.13 12.95 10.38
N LEU A 54 -1.17 13.63 9.90
CA LEU A 54 -1.20 14.16 8.54
C LEU A 54 -0.09 15.21 8.38
N LEU A 55 0.80 14.99 7.43
CA LEU A 55 1.88 15.93 7.14
C LEU A 55 1.34 17.24 6.54
N THR A 56 1.95 18.36 6.94
CA THR A 56 1.57 19.70 6.48
C THR A 56 2.62 20.32 5.57
N THR A 57 3.81 19.73 5.49
CA THR A 57 4.91 20.17 4.60
C THR A 57 4.66 19.88 3.12
N LYS A 58 3.64 19.06 2.82
CA LYS A 58 3.21 18.73 1.47
C LYS A 58 1.67 18.59 1.46
N LYS A 59 1.04 19.00 0.36
CA LYS A 59 -0.40 18.73 0.16
C LYS A 59 -0.60 17.23 -0.06
N VAL A 60 -1.17 16.54 0.94
CA VAL A 60 -1.52 15.12 0.85
C VAL A 60 -2.91 14.97 0.25
N PHE A 61 -3.05 14.08 -0.73
CA PHE A 61 -4.35 13.71 -1.30
C PHE A 61 -5.03 12.67 -0.39
N LEU A 62 -5.52 13.14 0.77
CA LEU A 62 -6.10 12.29 1.82
C LEU A 62 -7.26 11.42 1.32
N LYS A 63 -8.05 11.91 0.36
CA LYS A 63 -9.10 11.12 -0.28
C LYS A 63 -8.53 9.84 -0.88
N GLY A 64 -7.39 9.93 -1.59
CA GLY A 64 -6.72 8.76 -2.18
C GLY A 64 -6.30 7.75 -1.12
N VAL A 65 -5.68 8.22 -0.03
CA VAL A 65 -5.25 7.37 1.11
C VAL A 65 -6.44 6.61 1.71
N ILE A 66 -7.56 7.31 1.98
CA ILE A 66 -8.76 6.69 2.58
C ILE A 66 -9.37 5.64 1.65
N TYR A 67 -9.58 5.97 0.37
CA TYR A 67 -10.21 5.04 -0.57
C TYR A 67 -9.31 3.84 -0.88
N GLU A 68 -8.00 4.02 -0.96
CA GLU A 68 -7.06 2.92 -1.12
C GLU A 68 -7.12 1.96 0.07
N LEU A 69 -7.09 2.49 1.30
CA LEU A 69 -7.21 1.65 2.50
C LEU A 69 -8.55 0.90 2.55
N LEU A 70 -9.66 1.57 2.21
CA LEU A 70 -10.97 0.92 2.15
C LEU A 70 -11.01 -0.18 1.08
N TRP A 71 -10.40 0.04 -0.06
CA TRP A 71 -10.27 -0.93 -1.13
C TRP A 71 -9.48 -2.16 -0.67
N PHE A 72 -8.35 -2.00 0.00
CA PHE A 72 -7.60 -3.11 0.61
C PHE A 72 -8.43 -3.87 1.65
N LEU A 73 -9.14 -3.14 2.52
CA LEU A 73 -9.96 -3.75 3.58
C LEU A 73 -11.17 -4.52 3.03
N GLN A 74 -11.65 -4.19 1.84
CA GLN A 74 -12.69 -4.96 1.14
C GLN A 74 -12.15 -6.28 0.56
N GLY A 75 -10.83 -6.43 0.46
CA GLY A 75 -10.20 -7.59 -0.19
C GLY A 75 -10.22 -7.49 -1.72
N ASP A 76 -10.57 -6.33 -2.26
CA ASP A 76 -10.63 -6.11 -3.69
C ASP A 76 -9.23 -5.91 -4.30
N THR A 77 -9.05 -6.34 -5.54
CA THR A 77 -7.82 -6.24 -6.31
C THR A 77 -8.00 -5.47 -7.62
N ASN A 78 -9.25 -5.13 -7.96
CA ASN A 78 -9.55 -4.40 -9.18
C ASN A 78 -9.63 -2.90 -8.94
N ILE A 79 -8.92 -2.13 -9.78
CA ILE A 79 -8.86 -0.66 -9.64
C ILE A 79 -10.17 0.06 -9.95
N LYS A 80 -11.20 -0.63 -10.45
CA LYS A 80 -12.49 -0.02 -10.76
C LYS A 80 -13.06 0.77 -9.58
N TYR A 81 -13.03 0.19 -8.37
CA TYR A 81 -13.47 0.88 -7.17
C TYR A 81 -12.77 2.23 -6.98
N LEU A 82 -11.47 2.28 -7.22
CA LEU A 82 -10.68 3.51 -7.11
C LEU A 82 -11.06 4.52 -8.20
N LEU A 83 -11.20 4.06 -9.46
CA LEU A 83 -11.61 4.90 -10.59
C LEU A 83 -13.00 5.53 -10.38
N ASP A 84 -13.98 4.74 -9.88
CA ASP A 84 -15.33 5.20 -9.57
C ASP A 84 -15.35 6.32 -8.50
N HIS A 85 -14.32 6.35 -7.65
CA HIS A 85 -14.14 7.36 -6.61
C HIS A 85 -13.16 8.49 -7.04
N GLY A 86 -12.69 8.49 -8.30
CA GLY A 86 -11.75 9.50 -8.80
C GLY A 86 -10.37 9.42 -8.15
N VAL A 87 -9.91 8.20 -7.84
CA VAL A 87 -8.58 7.91 -7.30
C VAL A 87 -7.78 7.16 -8.36
N HIS A 88 -6.67 7.76 -8.81
CA HIS A 88 -5.91 7.34 -9.99
C HIS A 88 -4.49 6.86 -9.68
N ILE A 89 -4.22 6.55 -8.41
CA ILE A 89 -2.86 6.23 -7.95
C ILE A 89 -2.34 4.88 -8.47
N TRP A 90 -3.24 3.97 -8.86
CA TRP A 90 -2.91 2.65 -9.39
C TRP A 90 -3.04 2.51 -10.91
N ASP A 91 -3.51 3.54 -11.62
CA ASP A 91 -3.77 3.48 -13.07
C ASP A 91 -2.55 3.03 -13.88
N ASN A 92 -1.38 3.57 -13.54
CA ASN A 92 -0.15 3.28 -14.27
C ASN A 92 0.35 1.84 -14.03
N ASP A 93 0.24 1.35 -12.79
CA ASP A 93 0.64 -0.02 -12.47
C ASP A 93 -0.34 -1.03 -13.07
N ALA A 94 -1.64 -0.74 -13.06
CA ALA A 94 -2.64 -1.57 -13.72
C ALA A 94 -2.43 -1.63 -15.24
N TYR A 95 -2.16 -0.50 -15.88
CA TYR A 95 -1.92 -0.46 -17.32
C TYR A 95 -0.61 -1.15 -17.70
N ARG A 96 0.45 -0.97 -16.90
CA ARG A 96 1.71 -1.70 -17.09
C ARG A 96 1.51 -3.21 -17.00
N TYR A 97 0.83 -3.68 -15.96
CA TYR A 97 0.53 -5.09 -15.75
C TYR A 97 -0.32 -5.67 -16.89
N TYR A 98 -1.36 -4.95 -17.34
CA TYR A 98 -2.15 -5.33 -18.50
C TYR A 98 -1.28 -5.50 -19.77
N ASN A 99 -0.38 -4.57 -20.04
CA ASN A 99 0.53 -4.68 -21.19
C ASN A 99 1.45 -5.91 -21.07
N GLU A 100 1.97 -6.20 -19.90
CA GLU A 100 2.80 -7.39 -19.64
C GLU A 100 1.98 -8.68 -19.92
N LEU A 101 0.73 -8.72 -19.49
CA LEU A 101 -0.17 -9.84 -19.80
C LEU A 101 -0.47 -9.94 -21.31
N CYS A 102 -0.73 -8.82 -21.98
CA CYS A 102 -0.95 -8.82 -23.43
C CYS A 102 0.25 -9.43 -24.18
N VAL A 103 1.48 -9.07 -23.81
CA VAL A 103 2.70 -9.65 -24.39
C VAL A 103 2.76 -11.16 -24.13
N ARG A 104 2.49 -11.61 -22.91
CA ARG A 104 2.51 -13.04 -22.56
C ARG A 104 1.49 -13.87 -23.34
N HIS A 105 0.33 -13.28 -23.64
CA HIS A 105 -0.78 -13.96 -24.33
C HIS A 105 -0.83 -13.68 -25.84
N GLY A 106 0.10 -12.89 -26.39
CA GLY A 106 0.13 -12.55 -27.81
C GLY A 106 -1.06 -11.69 -28.28
N VAL A 107 -1.61 -10.88 -27.38
CA VAL A 107 -2.74 -9.98 -27.64
C VAL A 107 -2.23 -8.56 -27.79
N LEU A 108 -2.84 -7.80 -28.72
CA LEU A 108 -2.53 -6.38 -28.88
C LEU A 108 -3.17 -5.58 -27.71
N PRO A 109 -2.37 -4.75 -27.00
CA PRO A 109 -2.90 -3.95 -25.92
C PRO A 109 -3.80 -2.82 -26.43
N LEU A 110 -4.80 -2.46 -25.63
CA LEU A 110 -5.55 -1.22 -25.82
C LEU A 110 -4.64 -0.03 -25.47
N GLU A 111 -4.95 1.12 -26.10
CA GLU A 111 -4.40 2.39 -25.62
C GLU A 111 -4.85 2.67 -24.18
N ARG A 112 -4.05 3.44 -23.41
CA ARG A 112 -4.23 3.63 -21.98
C ARG A 112 -5.66 4.10 -21.61
N GLU A 113 -6.18 5.09 -22.31
CA GLU A 113 -7.52 5.63 -22.01
C GLU A 113 -8.62 4.61 -22.34
N ALA A 114 -8.49 3.88 -23.46
CA ALA A 114 -9.41 2.80 -23.81
C ALA A 114 -9.38 1.66 -22.77
N PHE A 115 -8.20 1.33 -22.24
CA PHE A 115 -8.06 0.36 -21.14
C PHE A 115 -8.79 0.83 -19.88
N LEU A 116 -8.60 2.09 -19.47
CA LEU A 116 -9.27 2.64 -18.28
C LEU A 116 -10.80 2.72 -18.48
N ASP A 117 -11.26 2.99 -19.69
CA ASP A 117 -12.69 2.95 -20.03
C ASP A 117 -13.25 1.52 -19.98
N ALA A 118 -12.50 0.53 -20.47
CA ALA A 118 -12.86 -0.88 -20.33
C ALA A 118 -12.99 -1.30 -18.86
N VAL A 119 -12.08 -0.84 -17.99
CA VAL A 119 -12.17 -1.06 -16.53
C VAL A 119 -13.46 -0.45 -15.98
N ARG A 120 -13.75 0.82 -16.28
CA ARG A 120 -14.95 1.52 -15.76
C ARG A 120 -16.26 0.84 -16.20
N ARG A 121 -16.31 0.36 -17.43
CA ARG A 121 -17.50 -0.29 -18.02
C ARG A 121 -17.57 -1.79 -17.74
N GLU A 122 -16.57 -2.36 -17.08
CA GLU A 122 -16.44 -3.80 -16.82
C GLU A 122 -16.50 -4.61 -18.14
N GLU A 123 -15.87 -4.11 -19.18
CA GLU A 123 -15.83 -4.78 -20.48
C GLU A 123 -15.04 -6.09 -20.38
N PRO A 124 -15.42 -7.13 -21.14
CA PRO A 124 -14.69 -8.38 -21.14
C PRO A 124 -13.28 -8.19 -21.71
N SER A 125 -12.32 -8.94 -21.16
CA SER A 125 -10.94 -8.96 -21.66
C SER A 125 -10.81 -9.90 -22.87
N SER A 126 -9.89 -9.57 -23.77
CA SER A 126 -9.40 -10.50 -24.78
C SER A 126 -8.39 -11.54 -24.22
N ILE A 127 -7.98 -11.39 -22.97
CA ILE A 127 -7.10 -12.32 -22.26
C ILE A 127 -8.00 -13.20 -21.38
N ASP A 128 -7.95 -14.52 -21.62
CA ASP A 128 -8.76 -15.48 -20.87
C ASP A 128 -8.41 -15.47 -19.38
N GLY A 129 -9.46 -15.46 -18.54
CA GLY A 129 -9.32 -15.42 -17.09
C GLY A 129 -8.88 -14.07 -16.50
N TYR A 130 -8.59 -13.05 -17.31
CA TYR A 130 -8.22 -11.73 -16.83
C TYR A 130 -9.40 -10.76 -16.90
N ARG A 131 -9.64 -10.02 -15.84
CA ARG A 131 -10.59 -8.91 -15.76
C ARG A 131 -9.84 -7.58 -15.87
N PRO A 132 -10.17 -6.66 -16.83
CA PRO A 132 -9.48 -5.40 -16.92
C PRO A 132 -9.43 -4.66 -15.60
N GLY A 133 -8.24 -4.16 -15.24
CA GLY A 133 -8.00 -3.46 -13.98
C GLY A 133 -7.68 -4.35 -12.78
N ASP A 134 -7.70 -5.67 -12.92
CA ASP A 134 -7.26 -6.58 -11.85
C ASP A 134 -5.73 -6.57 -11.73
N LEU A 135 -5.25 -6.46 -10.50
CA LEU A 135 -3.83 -6.42 -10.15
C LEU A 135 -3.29 -7.76 -9.62
N ASN A 136 -4.10 -8.83 -9.75
CA ASN A 136 -3.85 -10.11 -9.12
C ASN A 136 -3.84 -10.00 -7.57
N HIS A 137 -3.22 -10.93 -6.87
CA HIS A 137 -3.32 -11.13 -5.43
C HIS A 137 -2.56 -10.06 -4.59
N VAL A 138 -2.77 -8.75 -4.91
CA VAL A 138 -2.17 -7.64 -4.16
C VAL A 138 -2.78 -7.50 -2.75
N TYR A 139 -2.38 -6.49 -2.00
CA TYR A 139 -2.69 -6.21 -0.60
C TYR A 139 -4.04 -6.71 -0.08
N GLY A 140 -5.15 -6.30 -0.70
CA GLY A 140 -6.50 -6.64 -0.25
C GLY A 140 -6.75 -8.13 -0.23
N TYR A 141 -6.35 -8.83 -1.29
CA TYR A 141 -6.46 -10.27 -1.37
C TYR A 141 -5.66 -10.96 -0.23
N GLN A 142 -4.39 -10.58 -0.06
CA GLN A 142 -3.55 -11.19 0.97
C GLN A 142 -4.11 -10.93 2.38
N TRP A 143 -4.66 -9.75 2.65
CA TRP A 143 -5.21 -9.42 3.96
C TRP A 143 -6.52 -10.16 4.28
N ARG A 144 -7.37 -10.37 3.28
CA ARG A 144 -8.73 -10.87 3.45
C ARG A 144 -8.95 -12.31 2.99
N SER A 145 -8.07 -12.83 2.13
CA SER A 145 -8.24 -14.13 1.48
C SER A 145 -6.92 -14.86 1.28
N TRP A 146 -6.01 -14.79 2.26
CA TRP A 146 -4.72 -15.50 2.18
C TRP A 146 -4.93 -16.97 1.86
N PRO A 147 -4.33 -17.51 0.77
CA PRO A 147 -4.61 -18.88 0.33
C PRO A 147 -4.08 -19.92 1.30
N ARG A 148 -4.83 -21.02 1.45
CA ARG A 148 -4.44 -22.20 2.22
C ARG A 148 -4.19 -23.38 1.30
N PRO A 149 -3.31 -24.32 1.70
CA PRO A 149 -3.03 -25.53 0.90
C PRO A 149 -4.26 -26.42 0.66
N ASP A 150 -5.28 -26.34 1.50
CA ASP A 150 -6.53 -27.10 1.38
C ASP A 150 -7.59 -26.45 0.47
N GLY A 151 -7.22 -25.37 -0.22
CA GLY A 151 -8.11 -24.59 -1.08
C GLY A 151 -9.00 -23.58 -0.35
N GLY A 152 -8.89 -23.49 0.99
CA GLY A 152 -9.54 -22.46 1.78
C GLY A 152 -8.75 -21.14 1.79
N CYS A 153 -9.27 -20.17 2.54
CA CYS A 153 -8.59 -18.88 2.75
C CYS A 153 -8.59 -18.47 4.22
N ILE A 154 -7.69 -17.54 4.55
CA ILE A 154 -7.56 -16.93 5.87
C ILE A 154 -7.84 -15.43 5.74
N ASP A 155 -8.81 -14.93 6.49
CA ASP A 155 -9.04 -13.50 6.68
C ASP A 155 -8.18 -13.01 7.84
N GLN A 156 -6.99 -12.50 7.55
CA GLN A 156 -6.02 -12.04 8.55
C GLN A 156 -6.55 -10.84 9.35
N ILE A 157 -7.29 -9.93 8.70
CA ILE A 157 -7.89 -8.76 9.37
C ILE A 157 -8.90 -9.20 10.43
N ARG A 158 -9.77 -10.15 10.08
CA ARG A 158 -10.75 -10.68 11.03
C ARG A 158 -10.06 -11.38 12.21
N GLN A 159 -9.05 -12.21 11.92
CA GLN A 159 -8.28 -12.89 12.97
C GLN A 159 -7.63 -11.90 13.95
N VAL A 160 -7.02 -10.83 13.43
CA VAL A 160 -6.40 -9.80 14.29
C VAL A 160 -7.44 -9.06 15.12
N ILE A 161 -8.59 -8.70 14.55
CA ILE A 161 -9.68 -8.07 15.32
C ILE A 161 -10.17 -8.98 16.44
N ASP A 162 -10.34 -10.28 16.16
CA ASP A 162 -10.76 -11.26 17.16
C ASP A 162 -9.70 -11.44 18.26
N GLN A 163 -8.42 -11.44 17.90
CA GLN A 163 -7.31 -11.51 18.86
C GLN A 163 -7.25 -10.27 19.75
N ILE A 164 -7.40 -9.07 19.19
CA ILE A 164 -7.44 -7.82 19.97
C ILE A 164 -8.56 -7.87 21.02
N LYS A 165 -9.72 -8.41 20.65
CA LYS A 165 -10.88 -8.48 21.56
C LYS A 165 -10.78 -9.58 22.63
N HIS A 166 -10.26 -10.73 22.27
CA HIS A 166 -10.36 -11.92 23.12
C HIS A 166 -9.01 -12.41 23.67
N SER A 167 -7.90 -11.93 23.12
CA SER A 167 -6.54 -12.33 23.52
C SER A 167 -5.57 -11.14 23.38
N PRO A 168 -5.83 -10.00 24.06
CA PRO A 168 -5.07 -8.76 23.86
C PRO A 168 -3.57 -8.88 24.17
N ASP A 169 -3.18 -9.85 24.99
CA ASP A 169 -1.77 -10.14 25.33
C ASP A 169 -1.04 -10.95 24.24
N SER A 170 -1.74 -11.33 23.17
CA SER A 170 -1.14 -12.08 22.07
C SER A 170 -0.04 -11.28 21.38
N ARG A 171 1.08 -11.92 21.09
CA ARG A 171 2.18 -11.36 20.29
C ARG A 171 2.09 -11.80 18.80
N ARG A 172 0.94 -12.38 18.39
CA ARG A 172 0.69 -12.91 17.06
C ARG A 172 -0.32 -12.09 16.26
N MET A 173 -0.64 -10.88 16.74
CA MET A 173 -1.53 -9.94 16.06
C MET A 173 -0.82 -9.28 14.88
N LEU A 174 -0.64 -10.04 13.80
CA LEU A 174 0.15 -9.66 12.63
C LEU A 174 -0.65 -9.91 11.35
N VAL A 175 -0.55 -8.99 10.39
CA VAL A 175 -1.10 -9.11 9.04
C VAL A 175 0.05 -8.98 8.05
N SER A 176 0.22 -9.96 7.16
CA SER A 176 1.24 -9.97 6.11
C SER A 176 0.61 -9.81 4.73
N ALA A 177 1.23 -8.97 3.90
CA ALA A 177 0.91 -8.90 2.47
C ALA A 177 1.96 -9.61 1.60
N TRP A 178 3.12 -9.96 2.18
CA TRP A 178 4.22 -10.58 1.45
C TRP A 178 4.04 -12.09 1.38
N ASN A 179 3.39 -12.56 0.32
CA ASN A 179 3.25 -13.99 0.03
C ASN A 179 4.32 -14.42 -0.96
N VAL A 180 5.33 -15.15 -0.47
CA VAL A 180 6.50 -15.57 -1.26
C VAL A 180 6.11 -16.45 -2.46
N ALA A 181 4.99 -17.17 -2.36
CA ALA A 181 4.52 -18.04 -3.45
C ALA A 181 3.81 -17.27 -4.58
N GLU A 182 3.39 -16.03 -4.33
CA GLU A 182 2.56 -15.26 -5.29
C GLU A 182 3.12 -13.88 -5.63
N VAL A 183 4.18 -13.44 -4.93
CA VAL A 183 4.69 -12.06 -5.04
C VAL A 183 5.17 -11.71 -6.44
N ASP A 184 5.67 -12.67 -7.21
CA ASP A 184 6.17 -12.45 -8.57
C ASP A 184 5.04 -12.35 -9.60
N ASP A 185 3.83 -12.80 -9.26
CA ASP A 185 2.65 -12.71 -10.12
C ASP A 185 1.81 -11.45 -9.87
N MET A 186 2.11 -10.70 -8.81
CA MET A 186 1.41 -9.46 -8.49
C MET A 186 1.77 -8.34 -9.46
N ALA A 187 0.81 -7.50 -9.81
CA ALA A 187 1.07 -6.30 -10.61
C ALA A 187 2.14 -5.41 -9.97
N LEU A 188 2.19 -5.35 -8.64
CA LEU A 188 3.22 -4.66 -7.87
C LEU A 188 3.45 -5.39 -6.54
N PRO A 189 4.68 -5.89 -6.27
CA PRO A 189 5.03 -6.46 -4.97
C PRO A 189 4.81 -5.49 -3.81
N PRO A 190 4.19 -5.92 -2.69
CA PRO A 190 3.82 -5.05 -1.60
C PRO A 190 5.00 -4.28 -1.00
N CYS A 191 4.89 -2.94 -0.93
CA CYS A 191 5.83 -2.11 -0.17
C CYS A 191 5.56 -2.19 1.33
N HIS A 192 4.28 -2.16 1.73
CA HIS A 192 3.82 -2.45 3.09
C HIS A 192 3.80 -3.95 3.30
N VAL A 193 4.90 -4.50 3.80
CA VAL A 193 5.12 -5.96 3.88
C VAL A 193 4.24 -6.60 4.93
N LEU A 194 4.21 -6.01 6.13
CA LEU A 194 3.42 -6.46 7.26
C LEU A 194 3.13 -5.33 8.23
N PHE A 195 2.07 -5.49 9.00
CA PHE A 195 1.86 -4.67 10.18
C PHE A 195 1.45 -5.53 11.37
N GLN A 196 1.84 -5.08 12.57
CA GLN A 196 1.62 -5.78 13.82
C GLN A 196 0.94 -4.86 14.82
N PHE A 197 -0.01 -5.41 15.58
CA PHE A 197 -0.65 -4.70 16.67
C PHE A 197 -0.10 -5.14 18.02
N TYR A 198 -0.21 -4.23 18.98
CA TYR A 198 0.17 -4.45 20.36
C TYR A 198 -0.80 -3.73 21.30
N VAL A 199 -1.32 -4.43 22.29
CA VAL A 199 -2.22 -3.88 23.30
C VAL A 199 -1.50 -3.81 24.63
N ALA A 200 -1.49 -2.65 25.26
CA ALA A 200 -0.95 -2.46 26.62
C ALA A 200 -1.63 -1.26 27.29
N GLY A 201 -1.97 -1.40 28.57
CA GLY A 201 -2.59 -0.32 29.35
C GLY A 201 -3.88 0.24 28.74
N GLY A 202 -4.69 -0.62 28.07
CA GLY A 202 -5.91 -0.22 27.38
C GLY A 202 -5.69 0.55 26.06
N ARG A 203 -4.48 0.61 25.58
CA ARG A 203 -4.09 1.30 24.32
C ARG A 203 -3.71 0.31 23.25
N LEU A 204 -4.07 0.62 22.00
CA LEU A 204 -3.68 -0.12 20.81
C LEU A 204 -2.57 0.61 20.07
N SER A 205 -1.47 -0.09 19.80
CA SER A 205 -0.38 0.37 18.95
C SER A 205 -0.32 -0.44 17.66
N CYS A 206 0.12 0.20 16.58
CA CYS A 206 0.37 -0.46 15.30
C CYS A 206 1.80 -0.14 14.83
N GLN A 207 2.50 -1.16 14.36
CA GLN A 207 3.80 -0.99 13.71
C GLN A 207 3.73 -1.55 12.31
N LEU A 208 4.05 -0.74 11.31
CA LEU A 208 4.18 -1.12 9.92
C LEU A 208 5.65 -1.33 9.55
N TYR A 209 5.95 -2.43 8.87
CA TYR A 209 7.23 -2.61 8.16
C TYR A 209 7.05 -2.37 6.67
N GLN A 210 7.73 -1.35 6.17
CA GLN A 210 7.76 -0.97 4.77
C GLN A 210 9.16 -1.26 4.20
N ARG A 211 9.27 -2.15 3.19
CA ARG A 211 10.54 -2.57 2.61
C ARG A 211 11.19 -1.51 1.72
N SER A 212 10.39 -0.62 1.19
CA SER A 212 10.81 0.44 0.28
C SER A 212 9.85 1.62 0.40
N ALA A 213 10.39 2.82 0.48
CA ALA A 213 9.60 4.05 0.53
C ALA A 213 10.32 5.18 -0.18
N ASP A 214 9.66 5.78 -1.16
CA ASP A 214 10.03 7.11 -1.63
C ASP A 214 9.64 8.14 -0.57
N THR A 215 10.60 8.96 -0.14
CA THR A 215 10.37 9.88 0.97
C THR A 215 9.50 11.08 0.60
N PHE A 216 9.33 11.38 -0.67
CA PHE A 216 8.49 12.49 -1.15
C PHE A 216 7.13 12.03 -1.67
N LEU A 217 7.09 10.87 -2.34
CA LEU A 217 5.87 10.34 -2.96
C LEU A 217 5.20 9.28 -2.08
N GLY A 218 5.97 8.45 -1.38
CA GLY A 218 5.47 7.35 -0.57
C GLY A 218 5.18 7.77 0.88
N VAL A 219 6.20 8.11 1.65
CA VAL A 219 6.07 8.35 3.11
C VAL A 219 4.93 9.28 3.51
N PRO A 220 4.61 10.39 2.81
CA PRO A 220 3.49 11.25 3.18
C PRO A 220 2.10 10.64 3.01
N PHE A 221 1.99 9.54 2.26
CA PHE A 221 0.72 8.88 1.94
C PHE A 221 0.54 7.53 2.64
N ASN A 222 1.54 7.08 3.43
CA ASN A 222 1.55 5.77 4.08
C ASN A 222 1.32 5.85 5.61
#